data_f3b114e4e52c18a2dffad0a6a56a2e08
#
_entry.id   f3b114e4e52c18a2dffad0a6a56a2e08
#
_cell.length_a   1.000
_cell.length_b   1.000
_cell.length_c   1.000
_cell.angle_alpha   90.00
_cell.angle_beta   90.00
_cell.angle_gamma   90.00
#
_symmetry.space_group_name_H-M   'P 1'
#
loop_
_entity.id
_entity.type
_entity.pdbx_description
1 polymer ?
#
loop_
_entity_poly.entity_id
_entity_poly.type
_entity_poly.pdbx_seq_one_letter_code
_entity_poly.pdbx_strand_id
1 'polypeptide(L)'
;MKKSYIIIGVVVVLMLAAAGIYAKINKASATTKKNENVENSIEQDNNVNQGSNNEKENNMYSTGTHHAEMVIKDYGTVKMELYADIAPITVANFAKLVNKGFYNGLTFHRIISGFMIQGGDPLGNGTGGSDEEIKGEFALNGVENSISHTRGTISMARASAYNSASSQFFIMHQDYTGLDGAYAAFGKVTEGMEFV
;
A
#
# COMPACT_ATOMS: atom_id res chain seq x y z
N MET A 1 21.46 12.35 25.26
CA MET A 1 21.11 11.40 24.17
C MET A 1 20.36 12.18 23.11
N LYS A 2 20.96 12.42 21.94
CA LYS A 2 20.32 13.14 20.83
C LYS A 2 19.39 12.15 20.14
N LYS A 3 18.08 12.42 20.10
CA LYS A 3 17.12 11.67 19.31
C LYS A 3 17.33 12.08 17.84
N SER A 4 17.92 11.17 17.04
CA SER A 4 17.99 11.34 15.59
C SER A 4 16.62 11.04 15.00
N TYR A 5 15.91 12.06 14.53
CA TYR A 5 14.71 11.90 13.73
C TYR A 5 15.15 11.68 12.28
N ILE A 6 14.87 10.49 11.76
CA ILE A 6 15.07 10.18 10.33
C ILE A 6 13.86 10.77 9.60
N ILE A 7 14.10 11.86 8.86
CA ILE A 7 13.07 12.47 7.99
C ILE A 7 13.10 11.71 6.68
N ILE A 8 12.08 10.92 6.41
CA ILE A 8 11.88 10.23 5.14
C ILE A 8 11.14 11.20 4.22
N GLY A 9 11.84 11.70 3.21
CA GLY A 9 11.23 12.52 2.18
C GLY A 9 10.99 11.71 0.92
N VAL A 10 9.77 11.74 0.44
CA VAL A 10 9.29 11.15 -0.83
C VAL A 10 9.48 9.63 -0.91
N VAL A 11 8.51 8.89 -0.44
CA VAL A 11 8.29 7.50 -0.85
C VAL A 11 7.59 7.54 -2.21
N VAL A 12 8.30 7.24 -3.28
CA VAL A 12 7.68 6.97 -4.59
C VAL A 12 7.57 5.47 -4.70
N VAL A 13 6.36 4.95 -4.62
CA VAL A 13 6.10 3.53 -4.85
C VAL A 13 5.60 3.37 -6.28
N LEU A 14 6.41 2.72 -7.14
CA LEU A 14 6.05 2.38 -8.50
C LEU A 14 5.60 0.92 -8.55
N MET A 15 4.36 0.69 -8.97
CA MET A 15 3.87 -0.64 -9.24
C MET A 15 4.21 -1.03 -10.68
N LEU A 16 5.04 -2.05 -10.85
CA LEU A 16 5.32 -2.66 -12.15
C LEU A 16 4.47 -3.92 -12.32
N ALA A 17 3.43 -3.82 -13.13
CA ALA A 17 2.68 -5.00 -13.56
C ALA A 17 3.46 -5.70 -14.68
N ALA A 18 3.84 -6.95 -14.48
CA ALA A 18 4.39 -7.80 -15.53
C ALA A 18 3.26 -8.31 -16.43
N ALA A 19 2.76 -7.45 -17.31
CA ALA A 19 2.01 -7.86 -18.49
C ALA A 19 2.25 -6.78 -19.58
N GLY A 20 2.99 -7.17 -20.63
CA GLY A 20 3.31 -6.28 -21.73
C GLY A 20 2.07 -5.79 -22.49
N ILE A 21 1.86 -4.49 -22.51
CA ILE A 21 1.31 -3.75 -23.66
C ILE A 21 1.77 -2.30 -23.52
N TYR A 22 2.60 -1.87 -24.44
CA TYR A 22 2.97 -0.47 -24.67
C TYR A 22 1.76 0.27 -25.26
N ALA A 23 1.17 1.20 -24.54
CA ALA A 23 0.24 2.17 -25.11
C ALA A 23 0.93 3.52 -25.30
N LYS A 24 1.12 3.90 -26.57
CA LYS A 24 1.70 5.16 -27.03
C LYS A 24 0.67 6.28 -26.82
N ILE A 25 0.99 7.28 -26.03
CA ILE A 25 0.13 8.45 -25.85
C ILE A 25 0.42 9.44 -26.99
N ASN A 26 -0.54 9.65 -27.88
CA ASN A 26 -0.55 10.73 -28.85
C ASN A 26 -1.29 11.94 -28.28
N LYS A 27 -0.57 13.07 -28.26
CA LYS A 27 -1.06 14.40 -27.90
C LYS A 27 -1.84 14.98 -29.08
N ALA A 28 -3.10 15.29 -28.88
CA ALA A 28 -3.88 16.10 -29.82
C ALA A 28 -4.45 17.34 -29.11
N SER A 29 -4.20 18.48 -29.75
CA SER A 29 -4.57 19.83 -29.34
C SER A 29 -6.07 20.08 -29.56
N ALA A 30 -6.75 20.69 -28.61
CA ALA A 30 -8.15 21.09 -28.78
C ALA A 30 -8.31 22.59 -28.80
N THR A 31 -9.02 23.05 -29.83
CA THR A 31 -9.41 24.44 -30.07
C THR A 31 -10.78 24.72 -29.42
N THR A 32 -10.85 25.86 -28.77
CA THR A 32 -12.01 26.43 -28.08
C THR A 32 -13.19 26.72 -29.01
N LYS A 33 -14.42 26.35 -28.61
CA LYS A 33 -15.64 27.12 -28.94
C LYS A 33 -16.64 27.09 -27.78
N LYS A 34 -17.05 28.31 -27.43
CA LYS A 34 -18.04 28.70 -26.44
C LYS A 34 -19.45 28.31 -26.88
N ASN A 35 -20.26 27.74 -25.97
CA ASN A 35 -21.70 27.97 -25.91
C ASN A 35 -22.25 27.66 -24.51
N GLU A 36 -23.04 28.61 -24.03
CA GLU A 36 -23.74 28.66 -22.74
C GLU A 36 -24.99 27.75 -22.72
N ASN A 37 -25.41 27.40 -21.52
CA ASN A 37 -26.62 26.71 -21.10
C ASN A 37 -26.59 25.18 -21.20
N VAL A 38 -26.28 24.54 -20.05
CA VAL A 38 -27.04 23.47 -19.38
C VAL A 38 -26.42 23.27 -17.99
N GLU A 39 -26.83 24.01 -17.00
CA GLU A 39 -26.72 23.63 -15.60
C GLU A 39 -27.89 22.70 -15.27
N ASN A 40 -27.56 21.49 -14.81
CA ASN A 40 -28.39 20.53 -14.05
C ASN A 40 -28.45 19.10 -14.62
N SER A 41 -27.29 18.48 -14.90
CA SER A 41 -27.28 17.00 -15.12
C SER A 41 -25.89 16.33 -14.96
N ILE A 42 -24.89 16.97 -14.32
CA ILE A 42 -23.50 16.46 -14.31
C ILE A 42 -23.13 15.75 -12.98
N GLU A 43 -23.92 15.86 -11.90
CA GLU A 43 -23.55 15.24 -10.61
C GLU A 43 -23.82 13.73 -10.52
N GLN A 44 -24.62 13.11 -11.40
CA GLN A 44 -24.86 11.67 -11.36
C GLN A 44 -23.84 10.83 -12.15
N ASP A 45 -23.22 11.38 -13.20
CA ASP A 45 -22.28 10.60 -14.04
C ASP A 45 -20.87 10.44 -13.41
N ASN A 46 -20.45 11.37 -12.57
CA ASN A 46 -19.13 11.28 -11.92
C ASN A 46 -19.04 10.18 -10.85
N ASN A 47 -20.15 9.82 -10.22
CA ASN A 47 -20.19 8.80 -9.17
C ASN A 47 -20.19 7.37 -9.75
N VAL A 48 -20.81 7.18 -10.91
CA VAL A 48 -20.81 5.88 -11.62
C VAL A 48 -19.43 5.57 -12.22
N ASN A 49 -18.72 6.58 -12.69
CA ASN A 49 -17.38 6.37 -13.28
C ASN A 49 -16.29 6.11 -12.22
N GLN A 50 -16.40 6.70 -11.02
CA GLN A 50 -15.49 6.41 -9.91
C GLN A 50 -15.69 5.02 -9.33
N GLY A 51 -16.93 4.53 -9.20
CA GLY A 51 -17.23 3.18 -8.78
C GLY A 51 -16.67 2.12 -9.74
N SER A 52 -16.89 2.30 -11.04
CA SER A 52 -16.38 1.37 -12.07
C SER A 52 -14.84 1.33 -12.17
N ASN A 53 -14.16 2.45 -11.94
CA ASN A 53 -12.70 2.48 -11.94
C ASN A 53 -12.12 1.85 -10.67
N ASN A 54 -12.71 2.07 -9.51
CA ASN A 54 -12.29 1.46 -8.25
C ASN A 54 -12.48 -0.07 -8.25
N GLU A 55 -13.58 -0.58 -8.83
CA GLU A 55 -13.81 -2.03 -8.95
C GLU A 55 -12.82 -2.69 -9.91
N LYS A 56 -12.49 -2.04 -11.02
CA LYS A 56 -11.49 -2.53 -11.98
C LYS A 56 -10.09 -2.53 -11.37
N GLU A 57 -9.73 -1.50 -10.63
CA GLU A 57 -8.43 -1.38 -9.96
C GLU A 57 -8.30 -2.42 -8.83
N ASN A 58 -9.31 -2.59 -7.99
CA ASN A 58 -9.34 -3.63 -6.97
C ASN A 58 -9.22 -5.04 -7.57
N ASN A 59 -9.83 -5.29 -8.73
CA ASN A 59 -9.78 -6.59 -9.38
C ASN A 59 -8.41 -6.86 -10.03
N MET A 60 -7.69 -5.80 -10.44
CA MET A 60 -6.36 -5.92 -11.05
C MET A 60 -5.30 -6.44 -10.06
N TYR A 61 -5.41 -6.11 -8.78
CA TYR A 61 -4.44 -6.46 -7.75
C TYR A 61 -4.94 -7.54 -6.78
N SER A 62 -5.99 -8.28 -7.14
CA SER A 62 -6.59 -9.31 -6.28
C SER A 62 -6.05 -10.72 -6.52
N THR A 63 -5.16 -10.93 -7.48
CA THR A 63 -4.56 -12.23 -7.81
C THR A 63 -3.12 -12.10 -8.28
N GLY A 64 -2.33 -13.15 -8.10
CA GLY A 64 -0.95 -13.23 -8.56
C GLY A 64 0.06 -12.53 -7.66
N THR A 65 1.28 -12.40 -8.17
CA THR A 65 2.38 -11.69 -7.50
C THR A 65 2.57 -10.33 -8.17
N HIS A 66 2.58 -9.27 -7.37
CA HIS A 66 2.85 -7.91 -7.82
C HIS A 66 4.18 -7.42 -7.26
N HIS A 67 4.77 -6.43 -7.92
CA HIS A 67 6.03 -5.83 -7.49
C HIS A 67 5.83 -4.37 -7.13
N ALA A 68 6.48 -3.93 -6.05
CA ALA A 68 6.49 -2.54 -5.64
C ALA A 68 7.90 -2.09 -5.27
N GLU A 69 8.16 -0.79 -5.44
CA GLU A 69 9.41 -0.15 -5.03
C GLU A 69 9.10 0.99 -4.06
N MET A 70 9.86 1.05 -2.98
CA MET A 70 9.79 2.10 -1.98
C MET A 70 11.14 2.81 -1.88
N VAL A 71 11.17 4.09 -2.26
CA VAL A 71 12.37 4.92 -2.12
C VAL A 71 12.39 5.53 -0.73
N ILE A 72 13.40 5.20 0.05
CA ILE A 72 13.65 5.78 1.37
C ILE A 72 14.69 6.89 1.18
N LYS A 73 14.26 8.13 1.45
CA LYS A 73 15.11 9.32 1.24
C LYS A 73 16.42 9.18 2.00
N ASP A 74 17.54 9.50 1.32
CA ASP A 74 18.90 9.49 1.82
C ASP A 74 19.45 8.09 2.17
N TYR A 75 18.67 7.01 1.96
CA TYR A 75 19.07 5.63 2.22
C TYR A 75 19.14 4.78 0.95
N GLY A 76 18.04 4.62 0.24
CA GLY A 76 18.00 3.80 -0.97
C GLY A 76 16.60 3.31 -1.34
N THR A 77 16.57 2.30 -2.20
CA THR A 77 15.32 1.70 -2.70
C THR A 77 15.14 0.31 -2.15
N VAL A 78 13.99 0.06 -1.57
CA VAL A 78 13.52 -1.26 -1.14
C VAL A 78 12.57 -1.80 -2.20
N LYS A 79 12.88 -2.98 -2.76
CA LYS A 79 11.98 -3.69 -3.68
C LYS A 79 11.25 -4.81 -2.96
N MET A 80 10.02 -5.06 -3.35
CA MET A 80 9.17 -6.04 -2.68
C MET A 80 8.25 -6.76 -3.65
N GLU A 81 7.93 -7.99 -3.31
CA GLU A 81 6.85 -8.76 -3.90
C GLU A 81 5.64 -8.75 -2.98
N LEU A 82 4.45 -8.65 -3.58
CA LEU A 82 3.17 -8.65 -2.90
C LEU A 82 2.36 -9.85 -3.40
N TYR A 83 1.83 -10.67 -2.50
CA TYR A 83 1.23 -11.97 -2.79
C TYR A 83 -0.29 -11.90 -2.73
N ALA A 84 -0.94 -11.45 -3.82
CA ALA A 84 -2.39 -11.28 -3.87
C ALA A 84 -3.16 -12.62 -3.84
N ASP A 85 -2.55 -13.73 -4.22
CA ASP A 85 -3.18 -15.05 -4.09
C ASP A 85 -3.35 -15.49 -2.61
N ILE A 86 -2.59 -14.88 -1.68
CA ILE A 86 -2.66 -15.16 -0.24
C ILE A 86 -3.45 -14.10 0.51
N ALA A 87 -3.25 -12.82 0.17
CA ALA A 87 -3.88 -11.69 0.83
C ALA A 87 -4.47 -10.69 -0.19
N PRO A 88 -5.49 -11.09 -0.97
CA PRO A 88 -6.03 -10.29 -2.07
C PRO A 88 -6.58 -8.94 -1.64
N ILE A 89 -7.31 -8.87 -0.53
CA ILE A 89 -7.90 -7.62 -0.03
C ILE A 89 -6.79 -6.66 0.41
N THR A 90 -5.80 -7.18 1.12
CA THR A 90 -4.68 -6.41 1.63
C THR A 90 -3.81 -5.85 0.49
N VAL A 91 -3.47 -6.68 -0.49
CA VAL A 91 -2.66 -6.26 -1.64
C VAL A 91 -3.42 -5.23 -2.48
N ALA A 92 -4.71 -5.44 -2.77
CA ALA A 92 -5.53 -4.50 -3.52
C ALA A 92 -5.64 -3.13 -2.80
N ASN A 93 -5.86 -3.13 -1.47
CA ASN A 93 -5.88 -1.91 -0.69
C ASN A 93 -4.53 -1.18 -0.69
N PHE A 94 -3.44 -1.91 -0.47
CA PHE A 94 -2.10 -1.34 -0.50
C PHE A 94 -1.79 -0.73 -1.87
N ALA A 95 -2.06 -1.45 -2.97
CA ALA A 95 -1.89 -0.97 -4.33
C ALA A 95 -2.73 0.27 -4.64
N LYS A 96 -4.00 0.30 -4.23
CA LYS A 96 -4.88 1.46 -4.34
C LYS A 96 -4.29 2.70 -3.65
N LEU A 97 -3.76 2.55 -2.45
CA LEU A 97 -3.14 3.64 -1.69
C LEU A 97 -1.82 4.10 -2.33
N VAL A 98 -1.02 3.16 -2.86
CA VAL A 98 0.20 3.46 -3.62
C VAL A 98 -0.12 4.28 -4.87
N ASN A 99 -1.09 3.83 -5.67
CA ASN A 99 -1.48 4.50 -6.92
C ASN A 99 -2.05 5.91 -6.68
N LYS A 100 -2.70 6.11 -5.52
CA LYS A 100 -3.14 7.45 -5.09
C LYS A 100 -2.01 8.34 -4.55
N GLY A 101 -0.78 7.83 -4.44
CA GLY A 101 0.34 8.54 -3.84
C GLY A 101 0.20 8.75 -2.33
N PHE A 102 -0.68 8.00 -1.65
CA PHE A 102 -0.96 8.16 -0.23
C PHE A 102 0.28 8.05 0.65
N TYR A 103 1.20 7.15 0.31
CA TYR A 103 2.42 6.91 1.09
C TYR A 103 3.54 7.93 0.85
N ASN A 104 3.38 8.84 -0.13
CA ASN A 104 4.42 9.81 -0.46
C ASN A 104 4.65 10.78 0.70
N GLY A 105 5.90 10.91 1.14
CA GLY A 105 6.32 11.79 2.22
C GLY A 105 5.99 11.29 3.63
N LEU A 106 5.42 10.10 3.78
CA LEU A 106 5.20 9.50 5.10
C LEU A 106 6.50 8.99 5.71
N THR A 107 6.46 8.72 7.02
CA THR A 107 7.62 8.29 7.80
C THR A 107 7.44 6.90 8.39
N PHE A 108 8.54 6.23 8.70
CA PHE A 108 8.53 5.12 9.64
C PHE A 108 8.52 5.69 11.06
N HIS A 109 7.34 5.82 11.64
CA HIS A 109 7.14 6.46 12.94
C HIS A 109 7.52 5.57 14.12
N ARG A 110 7.65 4.25 13.90
CA ARG A 110 8.04 3.28 14.93
C ARG A 110 9.10 2.34 14.37
N ILE A 111 10.27 2.33 15.00
CA ILE A 111 11.41 1.49 14.63
C ILE A 111 11.88 0.77 15.88
N ILE A 112 11.88 -0.56 15.87
CA ILE A 112 12.37 -1.40 16.96
C ILE A 112 13.46 -2.31 16.41
N SER A 113 14.70 -2.05 16.83
CA SER A 113 15.84 -2.88 16.45
C SER A 113 15.63 -4.34 16.85
N GLY A 114 15.93 -5.25 15.92
CA GLY A 114 15.72 -6.69 16.15
C GLY A 114 14.25 -7.12 16.07
N PHE A 115 13.34 -6.26 15.62
CA PHE A 115 11.94 -6.61 15.44
C PHE A 115 11.39 -6.13 14.10
N MET A 116 11.01 -4.85 13.95
CA MET A 116 10.37 -4.34 12.73
C MET A 116 10.49 -2.82 12.61
N ILE A 117 10.22 -2.30 11.42
CA ILE A 117 9.93 -0.89 11.16
C ILE A 117 8.47 -0.74 10.73
N GLN A 118 7.74 0.26 11.25
CA GLN A 118 6.33 0.50 10.98
C GLN A 118 6.13 1.90 10.43
N GLY A 119 5.39 1.99 9.33
CA GLY A 119 5.05 3.22 8.64
C GLY A 119 3.61 3.21 8.10
N GLY A 120 3.31 4.11 7.15
CA GLY A 120 1.98 4.19 6.51
C GLY A 120 0.95 4.98 7.31
N ASP A 121 1.39 5.73 8.34
CA ASP A 121 0.54 6.62 9.13
C ASP A 121 0.71 8.07 8.65
N PRO A 122 -0.35 8.71 8.12
CA PRO A 122 -0.28 10.11 7.69
C PRO A 122 -0.05 11.11 8.84
N LEU A 123 -0.37 10.75 10.09
CA LEU A 123 -0.09 11.56 11.27
C LEU A 123 1.31 11.33 11.86
N GLY A 124 1.97 10.22 11.48
CA GLY A 124 3.33 9.89 11.93
C GLY A 124 3.48 9.63 13.43
N ASN A 125 2.41 9.27 14.12
CA ASN A 125 2.38 9.04 15.57
C ASN A 125 1.76 7.69 16.00
N GLY A 126 1.32 6.89 15.03
CA GLY A 126 0.71 5.57 15.23
C GLY A 126 -0.81 5.58 15.33
N THR A 127 -1.47 6.75 15.26
CA THR A 127 -2.93 6.86 15.42
C THR A 127 -3.69 7.15 14.14
N GLY A 128 -3.00 7.50 13.06
CA GLY A 128 -3.60 7.80 11.77
C GLY A 128 -3.74 6.57 10.87
N GLY A 129 -4.46 6.75 9.77
CA GLY A 129 -4.69 5.72 8.76
C GLY A 129 -5.37 6.31 7.53
N SER A 130 -5.69 5.45 6.56
CA SER A 130 -6.60 5.80 5.47
C SER A 130 -8.06 5.73 5.93
N ASP A 131 -8.96 6.32 5.13
CA ASP A 131 -10.39 6.42 5.46
C ASP A 131 -11.11 5.07 5.52
N GLU A 132 -10.58 4.06 4.82
CA GLU A 132 -11.19 2.73 4.72
C GLU A 132 -10.43 1.70 5.54
N GLU A 133 -11.14 0.99 6.40
CA GLU A 133 -10.64 -0.21 7.08
C GLU A 133 -10.92 -1.46 6.22
N ILE A 134 -10.04 -2.45 6.30
CA ILE A 134 -10.14 -3.68 5.53
C ILE A 134 -10.28 -4.90 6.45
N LYS A 135 -10.85 -5.98 5.90
CA LYS A 135 -10.89 -7.28 6.55
C LYS A 135 -9.46 -7.78 6.77
N GLY A 136 -9.15 -8.23 7.97
CA GLY A 136 -7.87 -8.85 8.29
C GLY A 136 -7.75 -10.26 7.70
N GLU A 137 -6.75 -10.48 6.85
CA GLU A 137 -6.51 -11.75 6.17
C GLU A 137 -5.48 -12.58 6.93
N PHE A 138 -5.91 -13.19 8.06
CA PHE A 138 -5.09 -14.04 8.93
C PHE A 138 -5.95 -15.08 9.68
N ALA A 139 -5.32 -16.14 10.17
CA ALA A 139 -5.98 -17.34 10.71
C ALA A 139 -6.95 -17.05 11.88
N LEU A 140 -6.59 -16.17 12.84
CA LEU A 140 -7.49 -15.79 13.94
C LEU A 140 -8.75 -15.06 13.47
N ASN A 141 -8.77 -14.53 12.25
CA ASN A 141 -9.94 -13.92 11.61
C ASN A 141 -10.63 -14.85 10.60
N GLY A 142 -10.30 -16.15 10.63
CA GLY A 142 -10.90 -17.14 9.75
C GLY A 142 -10.44 -17.10 8.29
N VAL A 143 -9.28 -16.50 8.01
CA VAL A 143 -8.68 -16.46 6.67
C VAL A 143 -7.32 -17.16 6.72
N GLU A 144 -7.13 -18.15 5.85
CA GLU A 144 -5.82 -18.80 5.73
C GLU A 144 -4.79 -17.81 5.19
N ASN A 145 -3.63 -17.72 5.85
CA ASN A 145 -2.49 -16.94 5.41
C ASN A 145 -1.21 -17.70 5.80
N SER A 146 -0.54 -18.23 4.81
CA SER A 146 0.64 -19.10 4.99
C SER A 146 1.96 -18.35 5.08
N ILE A 147 1.95 -17.01 5.00
CA ILE A 147 3.18 -16.21 5.05
C ILE A 147 3.63 -16.10 6.51
N SER A 148 4.83 -16.59 6.80
CA SER A 148 5.45 -16.43 8.12
C SER A 148 6.16 -15.08 8.26
N HIS A 149 6.12 -14.50 9.46
CA HIS A 149 6.78 -13.24 9.80
C HIS A 149 8.29 -13.43 9.99
N THR A 150 8.97 -13.77 8.91
CA THR A 150 10.44 -13.84 8.84
C THR A 150 11.02 -12.50 8.37
N ARG A 151 12.34 -12.31 8.49
CA ARG A 151 13.02 -11.10 8.02
C ARG A 151 12.61 -10.74 6.58
N GLY A 152 12.22 -9.50 6.38
CA GLY A 152 11.74 -8.94 5.12
C GLY A 152 10.23 -9.13 4.86
N THR A 153 9.49 -9.89 5.67
CA THR A 153 8.04 -10.00 5.52
C THR A 153 7.37 -8.65 5.77
N ILE A 154 6.41 -8.31 4.90
CA ILE A 154 5.57 -7.10 4.99
C ILE A 154 4.19 -7.52 5.47
N SER A 155 3.66 -6.84 6.50
CA SER A 155 2.39 -7.17 7.12
C SER A 155 1.63 -5.91 7.53
N MET A 156 0.28 -5.98 7.56
CA MET A 156 -0.55 -4.86 7.99
C MET A 156 -0.54 -4.71 9.52
N ALA A 157 -0.33 -3.48 9.95
CA ALA A 157 -0.63 -3.09 11.33
C ALA A 157 -2.15 -2.91 11.49
N ARG A 158 -2.65 -3.11 12.71
CA ARG A 158 -4.05 -2.97 13.07
C ARG A 158 -4.24 -2.58 14.54
N ALA A 159 -5.42 -2.09 14.89
CA ALA A 159 -5.85 -1.92 16.26
C ALA A 159 -6.30 -3.28 16.87
N SER A 160 -7.01 -3.28 17.99
CA SER A 160 -7.46 -4.51 18.65
C SER A 160 -8.48 -5.30 17.82
N ALA A 161 -9.35 -4.61 17.08
CA ALA A 161 -10.31 -5.27 16.20
C ALA A 161 -9.58 -5.93 15.01
N TYR A 162 -10.06 -7.10 14.60
CA TYR A 162 -9.43 -7.87 13.52
C TYR A 162 -9.56 -7.21 12.14
N ASN A 163 -10.62 -6.42 11.93
CA ASN A 163 -10.92 -5.72 10.68
C ASN A 163 -10.66 -4.21 10.79
N SER A 164 -9.58 -3.81 11.44
CA SER A 164 -9.20 -2.40 11.67
C SER A 164 -7.90 -2.00 10.98
N ALA A 165 -7.35 -2.84 10.11
CA ALA A 165 -6.22 -2.45 9.27
C ALA A 165 -6.69 -1.46 8.21
N SER A 166 -5.87 -0.43 7.91
CA SER A 166 -6.18 0.56 6.88
C SER A 166 -4.97 0.84 5.98
N SER A 167 -4.03 1.68 6.40
CA SER A 167 -2.83 2.02 5.64
C SER A 167 -1.52 1.68 6.34
N GLN A 168 -1.51 1.53 7.66
CA GLN A 168 -0.27 1.25 8.37
C GLN A 168 0.23 -0.17 8.11
N PHE A 169 1.52 -0.29 7.84
CA PHE A 169 2.19 -1.57 7.61
C PHE A 169 3.53 -1.61 8.34
N PHE A 170 4.07 -2.81 8.52
CA PHE A 170 5.41 -2.99 9.05
C PHE A 170 6.23 -3.98 8.21
N ILE A 171 7.55 -3.81 8.26
CA ILE A 171 8.51 -4.71 7.62
C ILE A 171 9.34 -5.35 8.72
N MET A 172 9.42 -6.67 8.70
CA MET A 172 10.18 -7.44 9.69
C MET A 172 11.68 -7.25 9.50
N HIS A 173 12.35 -6.72 10.51
CA HIS A 173 13.81 -6.63 10.54
C HIS A 173 14.44 -7.97 10.97
N GLN A 174 13.76 -8.74 11.82
CA GLN A 174 14.15 -10.09 12.26
C GLN A 174 12.94 -11.03 12.25
N ASP A 175 13.20 -12.34 12.29
CA ASP A 175 12.16 -13.36 12.36
C ASP A 175 11.41 -13.24 13.70
N TYR A 176 10.07 -13.21 13.62
CA TYR A 176 9.20 -13.26 14.79
C TYR A 176 7.88 -13.96 14.45
N THR A 177 7.92 -15.28 14.43
CA THR A 177 6.77 -16.14 14.07
C THR A 177 5.60 -16.06 15.04
N GLY A 178 5.77 -15.43 16.20
CA GLY A 178 4.68 -15.16 17.15
C GLY A 178 3.57 -14.24 16.60
N LEU A 179 3.77 -13.60 15.43
CA LEU A 179 2.76 -12.81 14.72
C LEU A 179 1.97 -13.65 13.69
N ASP A 180 2.41 -14.87 13.38
CA ASP A 180 1.77 -15.73 12.40
C ASP A 180 0.34 -16.04 12.82
N GLY A 181 -0.57 -15.95 11.86
CA GLY A 181 -2.00 -16.14 12.10
C GLY A 181 -2.71 -15.03 12.87
N ALA A 182 -2.02 -13.97 13.33
CA ALA A 182 -2.59 -12.83 14.04
C ALA A 182 -2.55 -11.52 13.28
N TYR A 183 -1.73 -11.44 12.23
CA TYR A 183 -1.57 -10.28 11.35
C TYR A 183 -1.58 -10.70 9.88
N ALA A 184 -2.05 -9.81 9.00
CA ALA A 184 -2.14 -10.03 7.58
C ALA A 184 -0.78 -9.77 6.91
N ALA A 185 0.07 -10.77 6.85
CA ALA A 185 1.27 -10.74 6.01
C ALA A 185 0.85 -10.79 4.53
N PHE A 186 1.44 -9.92 3.68
CA PHE A 186 0.99 -9.81 2.30
C PHE A 186 2.12 -9.67 1.28
N GLY A 187 3.38 -9.70 1.71
CA GLY A 187 4.51 -9.59 0.80
C GLY A 187 5.84 -9.78 1.49
N LYS A 188 6.90 -9.64 0.69
CA LYS A 188 8.28 -9.78 1.15
C LYS A 188 9.21 -8.82 0.41
N VAL A 189 10.15 -8.24 1.15
CA VAL A 189 11.28 -7.49 0.57
C VAL A 189 12.21 -8.45 -0.15
N THR A 190 12.54 -8.12 -1.39
CA THR A 190 13.46 -8.89 -2.27
C THR A 190 14.82 -8.22 -2.40
N GLU A 191 14.88 -6.90 -2.34
CA GLU A 191 16.13 -6.13 -2.40
C GLU A 191 16.05 -4.92 -1.44
N GLY A 192 17.18 -4.45 -0.92
CA GLY A 192 17.25 -3.25 -0.08
C GLY A 192 16.95 -3.50 1.41
N MET A 193 17.05 -4.74 1.90
CA MET A 193 16.87 -5.06 3.33
C MET A 193 17.93 -4.42 4.25
N GLU A 194 19.00 -3.90 3.72
CA GLU A 194 20.02 -3.11 4.43
C GLU A 194 19.53 -1.71 4.81
N PHE A 195 18.41 -1.26 4.21
CA PHE A 195 17.79 0.03 4.51
C PHE A 195 16.60 -0.09 5.50
N VAL A 196 16.31 -1.34 5.95
CA VAL A 196 15.24 -1.69 6.90
C VAL A 196 15.79 -1.94 8.35
#